data_8c07e470467b5c342cca30ce28884e0f
#
_entry.id   8c07e470467b5c342cca30ce28884e0f
#
_cell.length_a   1.000
_cell.length_b   1.000
_cell.length_c   1.000
_cell.angle_alpha   90.00
_cell.angle_beta   90.00
_cell.angle_gamma   90.00
#
_symmetry.space_group_name_H-M   'P 1'
#
loop_
_entity.id
_entity.type
_entity.pdbx_description
1 polymer ?
#
loop_
_entity_poly.entity_id
_entity_poly.type
_entity_poly.pdbx_seq_one_letter_code
_entity_poly.pdbx_strand_id
1 'polypeptide(L)'
;MLRTIHRLPSARLLVAAVAAAAAQVAVADVSDELMPRPSTQVAPPDLSAIWDDPGFRRSFIGGYGINPEVEPRVTPDDLALLELVRQLMPDELPAAERLLRESVRPDASAVLDLTLGGILFQQEKLDDALARYRDAVAKFPSFRRAYRSIGLICVRKNMLEDAIAAFNRMIELGGADAYSYGLLGFCHSTRQDYQPAEAAYRNALLLQPENVEWRLGLTRSVFKQGKYEDAASLLDVLITAFPDKADFWLLQAHTYLGLKEPMKAAVNLEALDGIGKSTVDSLFTLGDIYVAESLPDRAASAYARAVAKDPGQSPGRSIRAAEMLASRGGSSQAADLLEDVREQWGDSLADGDRRRVLKLQARLAMAGGATDDAAVRILQEVIELDPLDGEALMLLGQHHQRGGRPDEAILFYERAARIDAFAPNAKVRIAQVYVSQERFADALPLLRDAQAIRPREDVARYLEQVERASKAKR
;
A
#
# COMPACT_ATOMS: atom_id res chain seq x y z
N MET A 1 24.59 -6.93 48.33
CA MET A 1 24.45 -5.89 47.31
C MET A 1 23.64 -6.49 46.15
N LEU A 2 22.33 -6.29 46.19
CA LEU A 2 21.36 -6.77 45.19
C LEU A 2 21.28 -5.74 44.05
N ARG A 3 21.61 -6.17 42.82
CA ARG A 3 21.38 -5.39 41.61
C ARG A 3 19.93 -5.54 41.19
N THR A 4 19.18 -4.48 41.29
CA THR A 4 17.80 -4.34 40.80
C THR A 4 17.83 -4.28 39.28
N ILE A 5 17.38 -5.35 38.64
CA ILE A 5 17.14 -5.38 37.18
C ILE A 5 15.77 -4.69 36.96
N HIS A 6 15.76 -3.51 36.40
CA HIS A 6 14.54 -2.88 35.88
C HIS A 6 14.03 -3.71 34.69
N ARG A 7 12.96 -4.47 34.93
CA ARG A 7 12.19 -5.09 33.85
C ARG A 7 11.43 -3.99 33.10
N LEU A 8 11.78 -3.79 31.83
CA LEU A 8 10.98 -3.04 30.89
C LEU A 8 9.56 -3.66 30.81
N PRO A 9 8.49 -2.87 30.78
CA PRO A 9 7.14 -3.39 30.64
C PRO A 9 7.01 -4.16 29.32
N SER A 10 6.38 -5.32 29.38
CA SER A 10 6.15 -6.18 28.24
C SER A 10 5.41 -5.41 27.12
N ALA A 11 5.70 -5.73 25.85
CA ALA A 11 5.08 -5.10 24.67
C ALA A 11 3.53 -5.03 24.72
N ARG A 12 2.90 -5.96 25.46
CA ARG A 12 1.45 -5.95 25.73
C ARG A 12 0.96 -4.73 26.51
N LEU A 13 1.76 -4.21 27.43
CA LEU A 13 1.42 -3.01 28.21
C LEU A 13 1.61 -1.73 27.38
N LEU A 14 2.58 -1.71 26.46
CA LEU A 14 2.80 -0.57 25.59
C LEU A 14 1.67 -0.45 24.53
N VAL A 15 1.23 -1.56 23.96
CA VAL A 15 0.12 -1.60 22.98
C VAL A 15 -1.20 -1.17 23.65
N ALA A 16 -1.46 -1.60 24.88
CA ALA A 16 -2.65 -1.19 25.64
C ALA A 16 -2.59 0.30 26.02
N ALA A 17 -1.41 0.83 26.35
CA ALA A 17 -1.23 2.25 26.69
C ALA A 17 -1.36 3.16 25.45
N VAL A 18 -0.89 2.72 24.28
CA VAL A 18 -1.03 3.47 23.02
C VAL A 18 -2.48 3.47 22.54
N ALA A 19 -3.19 2.34 22.68
CA ALA A 19 -4.63 2.25 22.35
C ALA A 19 -5.48 3.12 23.29
N ALA A 20 -5.14 3.18 24.59
CA ALA A 20 -5.84 4.02 25.58
C ALA A 20 -5.57 5.52 25.38
N ALA A 21 -4.36 5.89 24.96
CA ALA A 21 -4.02 7.29 24.64
C ALA A 21 -4.71 7.79 23.36
N ALA A 22 -4.91 6.94 22.37
CA ALA A 22 -5.68 7.27 21.17
C ALA A 22 -7.18 7.47 21.44
N ALA A 23 -7.74 6.79 22.45
CA ALA A 23 -9.13 6.95 22.86
C ALA A 23 -9.40 8.23 23.70
N GLN A 24 -8.38 8.86 24.28
CA GLN A 24 -8.53 10.05 25.11
C GLN A 24 -8.33 11.41 24.37
N VAL A 25 -7.97 11.39 23.09
CA VAL A 25 -7.82 12.63 22.28
C VAL A 25 -9.07 12.95 21.45
N ALA A 26 -10.12 12.14 21.51
CA ALA A 26 -11.34 12.33 20.74
C ALA A 26 -12.52 12.84 21.61
N VAL A 27 -12.35 13.89 22.41
CA VAL A 27 -13.48 14.69 22.93
C VAL A 27 -13.08 16.17 22.93
N ALA A 28 -13.34 16.84 21.84
CA ALA A 28 -13.53 18.28 21.79
C ALA A 28 -14.56 18.55 20.69
N ASP A 29 -15.75 18.74 21.17
CA ASP A 29 -16.93 19.46 20.70
C ASP A 29 -16.74 20.30 19.42
N VAL A 30 -17.36 19.89 18.30
CA VAL A 30 -17.77 20.78 17.21
C VAL A 30 -19.20 20.47 16.84
N SER A 31 -20.08 21.31 17.37
CA SER A 31 -21.42 21.69 16.95
C SER A 31 -22.08 20.91 15.80
N ASP A 32 -23.11 20.25 16.22
CA ASP A 32 -24.30 19.74 15.55
C ASP A 32 -25.06 20.89 14.87
N GLU A 33 -24.76 21.15 13.57
CA GLU A 33 -25.68 21.86 12.66
C GLU A 33 -25.20 21.71 11.20
N LEU A 34 -26.13 21.20 10.35
CA LEU A 34 -26.05 21.07 8.89
C LEU A 34 -25.65 19.71 8.29
N MET A 35 -26.46 18.70 8.60
CA MET A 35 -26.70 17.60 7.64
C MET A 35 -28.23 17.36 7.53
N PRO A 36 -28.82 17.35 6.32
CA PRO A 36 -30.21 16.96 6.18
C PRO A 36 -30.37 15.48 6.48
N ARG A 37 -31.17 15.16 7.47
CA ARG A 37 -31.55 13.78 7.78
C ARG A 37 -32.32 13.21 6.58
N PRO A 38 -31.87 12.07 5.98
CA PRO A 38 -32.72 11.38 5.03
C PRO A 38 -33.86 10.73 5.79
N SER A 39 -35.03 11.37 5.73
CA SER A 39 -36.29 10.76 6.13
C SER A 39 -36.76 9.85 4.99
N THR A 40 -36.38 8.59 5.05
CA THR A 40 -37.17 7.50 4.46
C THR A 40 -36.88 6.27 5.31
N GLN A 41 -37.74 6.05 6.32
CA GLN A 41 -37.92 4.70 6.84
C GLN A 41 -38.50 3.88 5.66
N VAL A 42 -37.61 3.20 4.93
CA VAL A 42 -38.01 2.11 4.07
C VAL A 42 -38.50 1.03 5.03
N ALA A 43 -39.81 0.76 5.04
CA ALA A 43 -40.33 -0.38 5.78
C ALA A 43 -39.55 -1.62 5.40
N PRO A 44 -39.16 -2.48 6.36
CA PRO A 44 -38.46 -3.72 6.04
C PRO A 44 -39.30 -4.49 4.99
N PRO A 45 -38.67 -5.09 3.98
CA PRO A 45 -39.40 -5.83 2.95
C PRO A 45 -40.25 -6.90 3.61
N ASP A 46 -41.48 -7.04 3.18
CA ASP A 46 -42.35 -8.11 3.65
C ASP A 46 -41.78 -9.44 3.19
N LEU A 47 -41.12 -10.14 4.11
CA LEU A 47 -40.50 -11.45 3.86
C LEU A 47 -41.51 -12.60 3.88
N SER A 48 -42.79 -12.35 4.12
CA SER A 48 -43.82 -13.39 4.17
C SER A 48 -43.93 -14.16 2.85
N ALA A 49 -43.82 -13.47 1.72
CA ALA A 49 -43.85 -14.08 0.39
C ALA A 49 -42.67 -15.02 0.11
N ILE A 50 -41.51 -14.82 0.76
CA ILE A 50 -40.33 -15.69 0.59
C ILE A 50 -40.59 -17.07 1.22
N TRP A 51 -41.31 -17.12 2.34
CA TRP A 51 -41.65 -18.36 3.03
C TRP A 51 -42.67 -19.22 2.25
N ASP A 52 -43.39 -18.62 1.32
CA ASP A 52 -44.36 -19.33 0.48
C ASP A 52 -43.77 -19.80 -0.86
N ASP A 53 -42.56 -19.37 -1.20
CA ASP A 53 -41.84 -19.84 -2.39
C ASP A 53 -41.43 -21.32 -2.22
N PRO A 54 -41.89 -22.23 -3.10
CA PRO A 54 -41.51 -23.65 -3.05
C PRO A 54 -40.02 -23.89 -3.26
N GLY A 55 -39.31 -23.00 -3.97
CA GLY A 55 -37.86 -23.07 -4.18
C GLY A 55 -37.10 -22.73 -2.89
N PHE A 56 -37.49 -21.65 -2.21
CA PHE A 56 -36.94 -21.26 -0.91
C PHE A 56 -37.19 -22.34 0.16
N ARG A 57 -38.41 -22.86 0.26
CA ARG A 57 -38.76 -23.92 1.20
C ARG A 57 -37.92 -25.17 0.99
N ARG A 58 -37.72 -25.61 -0.26
CA ARG A 58 -36.85 -26.76 -0.59
C ARG A 58 -35.40 -26.51 -0.20
N SER A 59 -34.87 -25.34 -0.47
CA SER A 59 -33.51 -24.92 -0.10
C SER A 59 -33.34 -24.86 1.43
N PHE A 60 -34.33 -24.30 2.14
CA PHE A 60 -34.29 -24.14 3.60
C PHE A 60 -34.45 -25.47 4.35
N ILE A 61 -35.35 -26.36 3.88
CA ILE A 61 -35.59 -27.67 4.49
C ILE A 61 -34.49 -28.68 4.14
N GLY A 62 -33.85 -28.51 2.94
CA GLY A 62 -32.78 -29.41 2.47
C GLY A 62 -31.52 -29.46 3.33
N GLY A 63 -31.36 -28.50 4.27
CA GLY A 63 -30.24 -28.47 5.23
C GLY A 63 -30.37 -29.41 6.47
N TYR A 64 -31.55 -29.98 6.73
CA TYR A 64 -31.84 -30.68 7.99
C TYR A 64 -32.21 -32.18 7.87
N GLY A 65 -32.09 -32.81 6.69
CA GLY A 65 -32.40 -34.21 6.48
C GLY A 65 -31.59 -34.92 5.43
N ILE A 66 -31.50 -36.24 5.50
CA ILE A 66 -31.03 -37.08 4.39
C ILE A 66 -32.07 -36.93 3.27
N ASN A 67 -31.84 -36.02 2.34
CA ASN A 67 -32.70 -35.85 1.18
C ASN A 67 -32.18 -36.77 0.04
N PRO A 68 -32.92 -37.85 -0.29
CA PRO A 68 -32.50 -38.76 -1.36
C PRO A 68 -32.47 -38.13 -2.74
N GLU A 69 -33.01 -36.90 -2.91
CA GLU A 69 -32.91 -36.15 -4.15
C GLU A 69 -31.54 -35.43 -4.30
N VAL A 70 -30.71 -35.40 -3.26
CA VAL A 70 -29.45 -34.64 -3.21
C VAL A 70 -28.21 -35.53 -3.13
N GLU A 71 -28.39 -36.81 -2.81
CA GLU A 71 -27.32 -37.81 -2.82
C GLU A 71 -27.72 -38.99 -3.73
N PRO A 72 -26.78 -39.48 -4.54
CA PRO A 72 -27.03 -40.62 -5.42
C PRO A 72 -27.36 -41.88 -4.63
N ARG A 73 -28.24 -42.72 -5.18
CA ARG A 73 -28.50 -44.03 -4.59
C ARG A 73 -27.25 -44.90 -4.71
N VAL A 74 -27.00 -45.68 -3.67
CA VAL A 74 -25.90 -46.65 -3.61
C VAL A 74 -26.55 -48.04 -3.48
N THR A 75 -26.20 -48.94 -4.37
CA THR A 75 -26.67 -50.31 -4.31
C THR A 75 -25.90 -51.13 -3.26
N PRO A 76 -26.39 -52.28 -2.80
CA PRO A 76 -25.63 -53.17 -1.91
C PRO A 76 -24.28 -53.59 -2.50
N ASP A 77 -24.21 -53.80 -3.82
CA ASP A 77 -22.97 -54.16 -4.52
C ASP A 77 -21.98 -52.97 -4.52
N ASP A 78 -22.46 -51.73 -4.77
CA ASP A 78 -21.65 -50.54 -4.66
C ASP A 78 -21.10 -50.34 -3.23
N LEU A 79 -21.91 -50.62 -2.22
CA LEU A 79 -21.48 -50.55 -0.82
C LEU A 79 -20.35 -51.54 -0.50
N ALA A 80 -20.48 -52.77 -0.96
CA ALA A 80 -19.45 -53.80 -0.78
C ALA A 80 -18.14 -53.42 -1.48
N LEU A 81 -18.25 -52.87 -2.67
CA LEU A 81 -17.11 -52.35 -3.44
C LEU A 81 -16.45 -51.18 -2.74
N LEU A 82 -17.22 -50.18 -2.27
CA LEU A 82 -16.70 -49.01 -1.56
C LEU A 82 -16.01 -49.37 -0.24
N GLU A 83 -16.52 -50.40 0.48
CA GLU A 83 -15.88 -50.91 1.69
C GLU A 83 -14.54 -51.58 1.38
N LEU A 84 -14.42 -52.34 0.31
CA LEU A 84 -13.15 -52.92 -0.14
C LEU A 84 -12.16 -51.83 -0.56
N VAL A 85 -12.62 -50.83 -1.31
CA VAL A 85 -11.80 -49.64 -1.67
C VAL A 85 -11.33 -48.91 -0.43
N ARG A 86 -12.19 -48.71 0.57
CA ARG A 86 -11.84 -48.05 1.84
C ARG A 86 -10.73 -48.80 2.59
N GLN A 87 -10.69 -50.09 2.51
CA GLN A 87 -9.63 -50.93 3.12
C GLN A 87 -8.31 -50.80 2.39
N LEU A 88 -8.32 -50.61 1.08
CA LEU A 88 -7.11 -50.44 0.25
C LEU A 88 -6.53 -49.02 0.32
N MET A 89 -7.38 -48.00 0.54
CA MET A 89 -6.97 -46.59 0.46
C MET A 89 -5.77 -46.19 1.38
N PRO A 90 -5.60 -46.69 2.60
CA PRO A 90 -4.49 -46.25 3.44
C PRO A 90 -3.11 -46.58 2.85
N ASP A 91 -2.94 -47.73 2.21
CA ASP A 91 -1.66 -48.25 1.83
C ASP A 91 -1.52 -48.59 0.31
N GLU A 92 -2.63 -48.83 -0.38
CA GLU A 92 -2.65 -49.34 -1.75
C GLU A 92 -3.53 -48.51 -2.69
N LEU A 93 -3.35 -47.18 -2.74
CA LEU A 93 -4.08 -46.30 -3.64
C LEU A 93 -4.12 -46.76 -5.11
N PRO A 94 -3.02 -47.30 -5.72
CA PRO A 94 -3.08 -47.78 -7.11
C PRO A 94 -3.97 -49.02 -7.28
N ALA A 95 -4.10 -49.87 -6.25
CA ALA A 95 -5.00 -51.02 -6.31
C ALA A 95 -6.47 -50.59 -6.20
N ALA A 96 -6.75 -49.63 -5.30
CA ALA A 96 -8.08 -49.03 -5.18
C ALA A 96 -8.51 -48.31 -6.46
N GLU A 97 -7.58 -47.59 -7.11
CA GLU A 97 -7.85 -46.95 -8.42
C GLU A 97 -8.23 -47.98 -9.50
N ARG A 98 -7.45 -49.05 -9.64
CA ARG A 98 -7.75 -50.09 -10.65
C ARG A 98 -9.10 -50.70 -10.42
N LEU A 99 -9.40 -51.08 -9.21
CA LEU A 99 -10.69 -51.70 -8.83
C LEU A 99 -11.88 -50.79 -9.17
N LEU A 100 -11.79 -49.51 -8.90
CA LEU A 100 -12.85 -48.58 -9.25
C LEU A 100 -12.94 -48.31 -10.75
N ARG A 101 -11.82 -48.21 -11.46
CA ARG A 101 -11.83 -48.02 -12.93
C ARG A 101 -12.57 -49.14 -13.67
N GLU A 102 -12.44 -50.38 -13.18
CA GLU A 102 -13.15 -51.54 -13.74
C GLU A 102 -14.65 -51.53 -13.45
N SER A 103 -15.04 -50.86 -12.35
CA SER A 103 -16.43 -50.86 -11.86
C SER A 103 -17.21 -49.60 -12.27
N VAL A 104 -16.54 -48.49 -12.62
CA VAL A 104 -17.20 -47.26 -13.07
C VAL A 104 -17.72 -47.43 -14.51
N ARG A 105 -19.05 -47.52 -14.66
CA ARG A 105 -19.79 -47.64 -15.92
C ARG A 105 -20.79 -46.49 -16.04
N PRO A 106 -21.36 -46.22 -17.22
CA PRO A 106 -22.36 -45.15 -17.39
C PRO A 106 -23.60 -45.31 -16.48
N ASP A 107 -23.98 -46.54 -16.21
CA ASP A 107 -25.14 -46.92 -15.38
C ASP A 107 -24.80 -47.12 -13.90
N ALA A 108 -23.52 -47.11 -13.55
CA ALA A 108 -23.07 -47.23 -12.16
C ALA A 108 -23.36 -45.96 -11.35
N SER A 109 -23.44 -46.12 -10.03
CA SER A 109 -23.67 -45.00 -9.10
C SER A 109 -22.64 -43.88 -9.26
N ALA A 110 -23.08 -42.63 -9.30
CA ALA A 110 -22.23 -41.44 -9.33
C ALA A 110 -21.28 -41.37 -8.12
N VAL A 111 -21.56 -42.12 -7.04
CA VAL A 111 -20.67 -42.20 -5.86
C VAL A 111 -19.34 -42.88 -6.22
N LEU A 112 -19.34 -43.84 -7.15
CA LEU A 112 -18.13 -44.53 -7.60
C LEU A 112 -17.22 -43.54 -8.35
N ASP A 113 -17.79 -42.69 -9.24
CA ASP A 113 -17.04 -41.62 -9.91
C ASP A 113 -16.46 -40.61 -8.90
N LEU A 114 -17.25 -40.21 -7.91
CA LEU A 114 -16.78 -39.32 -6.82
C LEU A 114 -15.60 -39.95 -6.09
N THR A 115 -15.70 -41.22 -5.71
CA THR A 115 -14.67 -41.93 -4.94
C THR A 115 -13.39 -42.12 -5.79
N LEU A 116 -13.52 -42.51 -7.07
CA LEU A 116 -12.39 -42.57 -7.99
C LEU A 116 -11.74 -41.21 -8.18
N GLY A 117 -12.53 -40.16 -8.34
CA GLY A 117 -12.03 -38.78 -8.38
C GLY A 117 -11.25 -38.41 -7.12
N GLY A 118 -11.71 -38.83 -5.92
CA GLY A 118 -11.01 -38.64 -4.65
C GLY A 118 -9.64 -39.33 -4.58
N ILE A 119 -9.56 -40.57 -5.06
CA ILE A 119 -8.30 -41.33 -5.13
C ILE A 119 -7.33 -40.63 -6.11
N LEU A 120 -7.80 -40.25 -7.30
CA LEU A 120 -6.99 -39.54 -8.28
C LEU A 120 -6.49 -38.17 -7.75
N PHE A 121 -7.32 -37.48 -6.97
CA PHE A 121 -6.93 -36.25 -6.31
C PHE A 121 -5.80 -36.48 -5.29
N GLN A 122 -5.88 -37.53 -4.47
CA GLN A 122 -4.82 -37.89 -3.53
C GLN A 122 -3.51 -38.27 -4.23
N GLN A 123 -3.61 -38.80 -5.44
CA GLN A 123 -2.45 -39.11 -6.30
C GLN A 123 -1.95 -37.91 -7.13
N GLU A 124 -2.46 -36.69 -6.86
CA GLU A 124 -2.11 -35.48 -7.62
C GLU A 124 -2.50 -35.53 -9.12
N LYS A 125 -3.32 -36.48 -9.55
CA LYS A 125 -3.83 -36.60 -10.92
C LYS A 125 -5.05 -35.68 -11.09
N LEU A 126 -4.83 -34.37 -11.02
CA LEU A 126 -5.91 -33.38 -10.90
C LEU A 126 -6.84 -33.32 -12.09
N ASP A 127 -6.32 -33.52 -13.33
CA ASP A 127 -7.15 -33.51 -14.54
C ASP A 127 -8.07 -34.73 -14.62
N ASP A 128 -7.53 -35.91 -14.32
CA ASP A 128 -8.31 -37.13 -14.27
C ASP A 128 -9.36 -37.06 -13.15
N ALA A 129 -9.00 -36.53 -11.98
CA ALA A 129 -9.93 -36.33 -10.87
C ALA A 129 -11.08 -35.38 -11.27
N LEU A 130 -10.77 -34.26 -11.91
CA LEU A 130 -11.77 -33.30 -12.40
C LEU A 130 -12.72 -33.97 -13.43
N ALA A 131 -12.19 -34.79 -14.34
CA ALA A 131 -13.00 -35.53 -15.30
C ALA A 131 -13.98 -36.46 -14.59
N ARG A 132 -13.50 -37.21 -13.57
CA ARG A 132 -14.38 -38.13 -12.82
C ARG A 132 -15.47 -37.38 -12.02
N TYR A 133 -15.13 -36.25 -11.42
CA TYR A 133 -16.14 -35.43 -10.72
C TYR A 133 -17.17 -34.82 -11.68
N ARG A 134 -16.78 -34.45 -12.93
CA ARG A 134 -17.71 -34.02 -13.96
C ARG A 134 -18.62 -35.16 -14.42
N ASP A 135 -18.10 -36.38 -14.55
CA ASP A 135 -18.92 -37.55 -14.82
C ASP A 135 -19.93 -37.81 -13.70
N ALA A 136 -19.50 -37.66 -12.44
CA ALA A 136 -20.40 -37.82 -11.29
C ALA A 136 -21.58 -36.82 -11.31
N VAL A 137 -21.35 -35.55 -11.65
CA VAL A 137 -22.44 -34.56 -11.76
C VAL A 137 -23.24 -34.71 -13.06
N ALA A 138 -22.66 -35.28 -14.12
CA ALA A 138 -23.42 -35.63 -15.32
C ALA A 138 -24.41 -36.75 -15.05
N LYS A 139 -24.03 -37.77 -14.23
CA LYS A 139 -24.91 -38.85 -13.82
C LYS A 139 -25.96 -38.39 -12.78
N PHE A 140 -25.56 -37.52 -11.89
CA PHE A 140 -26.43 -37.02 -10.82
C PHE A 140 -26.26 -35.48 -10.62
N PRO A 141 -27.06 -34.65 -11.33
CA PRO A 141 -26.92 -33.20 -11.36
C PRO A 141 -27.12 -32.47 -10.02
N SER A 142 -27.63 -33.15 -9.00
CA SER A 142 -27.80 -32.58 -7.65
C SER A 142 -26.70 -33.01 -6.68
N PHE A 143 -25.59 -33.60 -7.18
CA PHE A 143 -24.55 -34.17 -6.32
C PHE A 143 -23.63 -33.08 -5.71
N ARG A 144 -24.03 -32.54 -4.56
CA ARG A 144 -23.35 -31.46 -3.86
C ARG A 144 -21.88 -31.71 -3.60
N ARG A 145 -21.52 -32.91 -3.14
CA ARG A 145 -20.13 -33.29 -2.82
C ARG A 145 -19.23 -33.28 -4.05
N ALA A 146 -19.76 -33.67 -5.20
CA ALA A 146 -19.01 -33.63 -6.46
C ALA A 146 -18.74 -32.17 -6.91
N TYR A 147 -19.74 -31.29 -6.81
CA TYR A 147 -19.53 -29.86 -7.07
C TYR A 147 -18.51 -29.23 -6.13
N ARG A 148 -18.53 -29.59 -4.83
CA ARG A 148 -17.48 -29.15 -3.90
C ARG A 148 -16.09 -29.57 -4.37
N SER A 149 -15.94 -30.82 -4.77
CA SER A 149 -14.66 -31.38 -5.24
C SER A 149 -14.19 -30.73 -6.55
N ILE A 150 -15.12 -30.46 -7.48
CA ILE A 150 -14.84 -29.68 -8.69
C ILE A 150 -14.32 -28.29 -8.31
N GLY A 151 -15.03 -27.57 -7.43
CA GLY A 151 -14.64 -26.25 -6.98
C GLY A 151 -13.23 -26.24 -6.37
N LEU A 152 -12.90 -27.21 -5.50
CA LEU A 152 -11.59 -27.35 -4.88
C LEU A 152 -10.46 -27.54 -5.91
N ILE A 153 -10.65 -28.46 -6.88
CA ILE A 153 -9.66 -28.68 -7.96
C ILE A 153 -9.51 -27.42 -8.81
N CYS A 154 -10.62 -26.79 -9.17
CA CYS A 154 -10.60 -25.58 -9.99
C CYS A 154 -9.86 -24.43 -9.30
N VAL A 155 -10.04 -24.24 -7.98
CA VAL A 155 -9.23 -23.29 -7.20
C VAL A 155 -7.74 -23.63 -7.28
N ARG A 156 -7.38 -24.90 -7.05
CA ARG A 156 -5.98 -25.35 -7.09
C ARG A 156 -5.33 -25.17 -8.46
N LYS A 157 -6.12 -25.30 -9.51
CA LYS A 157 -5.70 -25.11 -10.91
C LYS A 157 -5.82 -23.65 -11.39
N ASN A 158 -6.23 -22.73 -10.50
CA ASN A 158 -6.51 -21.33 -10.84
C ASN A 158 -7.58 -21.14 -11.94
N MET A 159 -8.52 -22.09 -12.05
CA MET A 159 -9.68 -22.03 -12.93
C MET A 159 -10.83 -21.35 -12.19
N LEU A 160 -10.72 -20.03 -11.99
CA LEU A 160 -11.56 -19.30 -11.03
C LEU A 160 -13.04 -19.27 -11.43
N GLU A 161 -13.35 -19.16 -12.72
CA GLU A 161 -14.72 -19.16 -13.24
C GLU A 161 -15.42 -20.50 -12.99
N ASP A 162 -14.75 -21.59 -13.28
CA ASP A 162 -15.27 -22.96 -13.05
C ASP A 162 -15.45 -23.21 -11.55
N ALA A 163 -14.52 -22.71 -10.71
CA ALA A 163 -14.62 -22.82 -9.26
C ALA A 163 -15.85 -22.07 -8.73
N ILE A 164 -16.06 -20.83 -9.18
CA ILE A 164 -17.23 -20.01 -8.82
C ILE A 164 -18.53 -20.71 -9.24
N ALA A 165 -18.58 -21.22 -10.48
CA ALA A 165 -19.77 -21.93 -10.98
C ALA A 165 -20.06 -23.19 -10.13
N ALA A 166 -19.04 -23.97 -9.80
CA ALA A 166 -19.19 -25.19 -9.00
C ALA A 166 -19.65 -24.88 -7.56
N PHE A 167 -19.04 -23.89 -6.89
CA PHE A 167 -19.45 -23.51 -5.54
C PHE A 167 -20.86 -22.90 -5.52
N ASN A 168 -21.20 -22.03 -6.46
CA ASN A 168 -22.56 -21.50 -6.57
C ASN A 168 -23.58 -22.63 -6.73
N ARG A 169 -23.31 -23.60 -7.62
CA ARG A 169 -24.21 -24.73 -7.80
C ARG A 169 -24.36 -25.60 -6.54
N MET A 170 -23.27 -25.80 -5.81
CA MET A 170 -23.30 -26.48 -4.50
C MET A 170 -24.16 -25.73 -3.49
N ILE A 171 -24.04 -24.40 -3.43
CA ILE A 171 -24.81 -23.51 -2.53
C ILE A 171 -26.28 -23.57 -2.89
N GLU A 172 -26.65 -23.44 -4.18
CA GLU A 172 -28.03 -23.57 -4.67
C GLU A 172 -28.69 -24.90 -4.26
N LEU A 173 -27.89 -25.95 -4.22
CA LEU A 173 -28.34 -27.28 -3.78
C LEU A 173 -28.41 -27.43 -2.25
N GLY A 174 -28.19 -26.36 -1.49
CA GLY A 174 -28.24 -26.37 -0.03
C GLY A 174 -27.00 -27.00 0.63
N GLY A 175 -25.89 -27.11 -0.09
CA GLY A 175 -24.64 -27.74 0.39
C GLY A 175 -23.61 -26.76 0.94
N ALA A 176 -24.00 -25.53 1.28
CA ALA A 176 -23.09 -24.49 1.71
C ALA A 176 -22.42 -24.80 3.04
N ASP A 177 -21.11 -24.66 3.09
CA ASP A 177 -20.29 -24.67 4.30
C ASP A 177 -19.34 -23.46 4.33
N ALA A 178 -18.71 -23.23 5.48
CA ALA A 178 -17.81 -22.09 5.66
C ALA A 178 -16.64 -22.09 4.65
N TYR A 179 -16.10 -23.27 4.34
CA TYR A 179 -15.00 -23.41 3.39
C TYR A 179 -15.43 -23.05 1.97
N SER A 180 -16.61 -23.51 1.56
CA SER A 180 -17.12 -23.22 0.21
C SER A 180 -17.38 -21.72 0.02
N TYR A 181 -17.96 -21.07 1.01
CA TYR A 181 -18.11 -19.61 1.00
C TYR A 181 -16.76 -18.88 1.06
N GLY A 182 -15.83 -19.34 1.89
CA GLY A 182 -14.50 -18.74 1.98
C GLY A 182 -13.71 -18.85 0.68
N LEU A 183 -13.74 -20.01 0.03
CA LEU A 183 -13.10 -20.23 -1.27
C LEU A 183 -13.79 -19.48 -2.40
N LEU A 184 -15.12 -19.35 -2.35
CA LEU A 184 -15.87 -18.51 -3.29
C LEU A 184 -15.45 -17.05 -3.14
N GLY A 185 -15.30 -16.57 -1.90
CA GLY A 185 -14.77 -15.24 -1.59
C GLY A 185 -13.35 -15.05 -2.13
N PHE A 186 -12.48 -16.05 -1.96
CA PHE A 186 -11.13 -16.05 -2.51
C PHE A 186 -11.14 -15.96 -4.05
N CYS A 187 -11.96 -16.75 -4.74
CA CYS A 187 -12.06 -16.71 -6.20
C CYS A 187 -12.50 -15.32 -6.68
N HIS A 188 -13.55 -14.76 -6.11
CA HIS A 188 -14.01 -13.41 -6.44
C HIS A 188 -12.96 -12.34 -6.15
N SER A 189 -12.30 -12.41 -4.99
CA SER A 189 -11.25 -11.46 -4.61
C SER A 189 -10.05 -11.50 -5.56
N THR A 190 -9.66 -12.70 -6.01
CA THR A 190 -8.57 -12.89 -6.98
C THR A 190 -8.92 -12.31 -8.34
N ARG A 191 -10.19 -12.37 -8.74
CA ARG A 191 -10.72 -11.72 -9.95
C ARG A 191 -10.96 -10.21 -9.78
N GLN A 192 -10.70 -9.67 -8.60
CA GLN A 192 -10.99 -8.28 -8.23
C GLN A 192 -12.49 -7.93 -8.17
N ASP A 193 -13.36 -8.93 -8.09
CA ASP A 193 -14.81 -8.80 -7.89
C ASP A 193 -15.10 -8.63 -6.38
N TYR A 194 -14.73 -7.49 -5.81
CA TYR A 194 -14.68 -7.32 -4.36
C TYR A 194 -16.05 -7.32 -3.64
N GLN A 195 -17.14 -6.93 -4.33
CA GLN A 195 -18.49 -6.97 -3.73
C GLN A 195 -18.99 -8.41 -3.53
N PRO A 196 -18.97 -9.30 -4.55
CA PRO A 196 -19.25 -10.72 -4.35
C PRO A 196 -18.30 -11.39 -3.36
N ALA A 197 -17.00 -11.02 -3.36
CA ALA A 197 -16.03 -11.53 -2.39
C ALA A 197 -16.43 -11.18 -0.95
N GLU A 198 -16.80 -9.92 -0.69
CA GLU A 198 -17.30 -9.47 0.62
C GLU A 198 -18.50 -10.31 1.07
N ALA A 199 -19.50 -10.48 0.22
CA ALA A 199 -20.70 -11.25 0.54
C ALA A 199 -20.36 -12.71 0.88
N ALA A 200 -19.49 -13.34 0.10
CA ALA A 200 -19.06 -14.71 0.33
C ALA A 200 -18.25 -14.84 1.64
N TYR A 201 -17.31 -13.95 1.91
CA TYR A 201 -16.56 -13.98 3.17
C TYR A 201 -17.44 -13.70 4.41
N ARG A 202 -18.43 -12.81 4.31
CA ARG A 202 -19.40 -12.60 5.40
C ARG A 202 -20.17 -13.88 5.70
N ASN A 203 -20.64 -14.60 4.68
CA ASN A 203 -21.30 -15.89 4.86
C ASN A 203 -20.37 -16.95 5.46
N ALA A 204 -19.10 -17.00 5.05
CA ALA A 204 -18.11 -17.88 5.64
C ALA A 204 -17.94 -17.60 7.14
N LEU A 205 -17.85 -16.32 7.53
CA LEU A 205 -17.69 -15.89 8.91
C LEU A 205 -18.95 -16.05 9.77
N LEU A 206 -20.14 -16.03 9.18
CA LEU A 206 -21.38 -16.42 9.92
C LEU A 206 -21.33 -17.88 10.38
N LEU A 207 -20.69 -18.75 9.59
CA LEU A 207 -20.55 -20.18 9.91
C LEU A 207 -19.28 -20.46 10.75
N GLN A 208 -18.23 -19.69 10.58
CA GLN A 208 -16.95 -19.80 11.32
C GLN A 208 -16.42 -18.41 11.71
N PRO A 209 -16.97 -17.79 12.77
CA PRO A 209 -16.64 -16.42 13.17
C PRO A 209 -15.17 -16.20 13.52
N GLU A 210 -14.48 -17.23 14.01
CA GLU A 210 -13.08 -17.13 14.45
C GLU A 210 -12.06 -17.39 13.33
N ASN A 211 -12.49 -17.63 12.10
CA ASN A 211 -11.57 -17.91 11.01
C ASN A 211 -10.85 -16.62 10.56
N VAL A 212 -9.57 -16.57 10.87
CA VAL A 212 -8.69 -15.40 10.61
C VAL A 212 -8.52 -15.14 9.11
N GLU A 213 -8.40 -16.20 8.31
CA GLU A 213 -8.19 -16.09 6.86
C GLU A 213 -9.42 -15.48 6.16
N TRP A 214 -10.62 -15.92 6.55
CA TRP A 214 -11.86 -15.33 6.00
C TRP A 214 -12.04 -13.88 6.46
N ARG A 215 -11.68 -13.55 7.71
CA ARG A 215 -11.72 -12.17 8.21
C ARG A 215 -10.73 -11.29 7.48
N LEU A 216 -9.53 -11.77 7.22
CA LEU A 216 -8.53 -11.04 6.43
C LEU A 216 -8.98 -10.87 4.96
N GLY A 217 -9.57 -11.93 4.37
CA GLY A 217 -10.15 -11.86 3.03
C GLY A 217 -11.27 -10.81 2.93
N LEU A 218 -12.17 -10.78 3.92
CA LEU A 218 -13.20 -9.75 4.05
C LEU A 218 -12.58 -8.35 4.16
N THR A 219 -11.62 -8.19 5.07
CA THR A 219 -10.93 -6.92 5.30
C THR A 219 -10.31 -6.37 4.02
N ARG A 220 -9.57 -7.21 3.30
CA ARG A 220 -8.97 -6.81 2.01
C ARG A 220 -10.03 -6.45 0.96
N SER A 221 -11.15 -7.18 0.95
CA SER A 221 -12.24 -6.92 -0.01
C SER A 221 -12.93 -5.59 0.26
N VAL A 222 -13.22 -5.24 1.52
CA VAL A 222 -13.82 -3.94 1.86
C VAL A 222 -12.82 -2.80 1.70
N PHE A 223 -11.55 -3.01 2.02
CA PHE A 223 -10.46 -2.05 1.77
C PHE A 223 -10.36 -1.70 0.28
N LYS A 224 -10.35 -2.71 -0.60
CA LYS A 224 -10.28 -2.52 -2.06
C LYS A 224 -11.51 -1.84 -2.65
N GLN A 225 -12.64 -1.87 -1.96
CA GLN A 225 -13.85 -1.13 -2.31
C GLN A 225 -13.83 0.33 -1.79
N GLY A 226 -12.79 0.73 -1.06
CA GLY A 226 -12.72 2.05 -0.41
C GLY A 226 -13.59 2.18 0.84
N LYS A 227 -14.12 1.08 1.38
CA LYS A 227 -14.87 1.04 2.65
C LYS A 227 -13.89 1.00 3.83
N TYR A 228 -13.18 2.12 4.01
CA TYR A 228 -12.05 2.16 4.94
C TYR A 228 -12.46 2.09 6.41
N GLU A 229 -13.63 2.61 6.80
CA GLU A 229 -14.16 2.50 8.17
C GLU A 229 -14.43 1.04 8.55
N ASP A 230 -15.06 0.27 7.65
CA ASP A 230 -15.29 -1.16 7.85
C ASP A 230 -13.96 -1.91 7.95
N ALA A 231 -13.00 -1.59 7.06
CA ALA A 231 -11.68 -2.21 7.07
C ALA A 231 -10.92 -1.92 8.36
N ALA A 232 -10.95 -0.68 8.87
CA ALA A 232 -10.31 -0.30 10.13
C ALA A 232 -10.89 -1.12 11.31
N SER A 233 -12.22 -1.21 11.39
CA SER A 233 -12.91 -1.95 12.45
C SER A 233 -12.58 -3.45 12.43
N LEU A 234 -12.49 -4.06 11.26
CA LEU A 234 -12.09 -5.47 11.11
C LEU A 234 -10.62 -5.69 11.50
N LEU A 235 -9.74 -4.70 11.20
CA LEU A 235 -8.33 -4.74 11.54
C LEU A 235 -8.09 -4.56 13.04
N ASP A 236 -8.90 -3.77 13.73
CA ASP A 236 -8.83 -3.65 15.19
C ASP A 236 -9.01 -5.02 15.87
N VAL A 237 -9.96 -5.83 15.39
CA VAL A 237 -10.16 -7.19 15.88
C VAL A 237 -8.97 -8.09 15.58
N LEU A 238 -8.42 -8.02 14.37
CA LEU A 238 -7.27 -8.83 13.95
C LEU A 238 -6.00 -8.45 14.72
N ILE A 239 -5.72 -7.16 14.90
CA ILE A 239 -4.56 -6.66 15.64
C ILE A 239 -4.67 -7.00 17.13
N THR A 240 -5.87 -6.89 17.71
CA THR A 240 -6.09 -7.27 19.11
C THR A 240 -5.81 -8.76 19.34
N ALA A 241 -6.22 -9.61 18.42
CA ALA A 241 -6.00 -11.06 18.51
C ALA A 241 -4.54 -11.46 18.18
N PHE A 242 -3.89 -10.75 17.25
CA PHE A 242 -2.57 -11.09 16.71
C PHE A 242 -1.68 -9.84 16.59
N PRO A 243 -1.25 -9.23 17.72
CA PRO A 243 -0.53 -7.95 17.73
C PRO A 243 0.88 -8.04 17.12
N ASP A 244 1.42 -9.23 16.95
CA ASP A 244 2.73 -9.50 16.34
C ASP A 244 2.68 -9.63 14.81
N LYS A 245 1.50 -9.57 14.18
CA LYS A 245 1.35 -9.68 12.74
C LYS A 245 1.52 -8.32 12.04
N ALA A 246 2.70 -8.14 11.43
CA ALA A 246 3.07 -6.92 10.72
C ALA A 246 2.06 -6.50 9.64
N ASP A 247 1.54 -7.48 8.89
CA ASP A 247 0.63 -7.24 7.77
C ASP A 247 -0.67 -6.52 8.19
N PHE A 248 -1.14 -6.78 9.41
CA PHE A 248 -2.37 -6.16 9.91
C PHE A 248 -2.13 -4.68 10.24
N TRP A 249 -1.02 -4.37 10.89
CA TRP A 249 -0.61 -2.99 11.18
C TRP A 249 -0.39 -2.18 9.91
N LEU A 250 0.30 -2.76 8.91
CA LEU A 250 0.52 -2.12 7.61
C LEU A 250 -0.78 -1.87 6.87
N LEU A 251 -1.67 -2.87 6.82
CA LEU A 251 -2.96 -2.71 6.14
C LEU A 251 -3.82 -1.65 6.85
N GLN A 252 -3.79 -1.58 8.19
CA GLN A 252 -4.52 -0.58 8.93
C GLN A 252 -3.91 0.83 8.76
N ALA A 253 -2.58 0.95 8.70
CA ALA A 253 -1.94 2.21 8.37
C ALA A 253 -2.39 2.72 6.98
N HIS A 254 -2.40 1.86 5.96
CA HIS A 254 -2.92 2.22 4.65
C HIS A 254 -4.42 2.56 4.67
N THR A 255 -5.19 1.89 5.53
CA THR A 255 -6.61 2.17 5.73
C THR A 255 -6.82 3.57 6.29
N TYR A 256 -6.04 3.97 7.31
CA TYR A 256 -6.10 5.32 7.86
C TYR A 256 -5.61 6.40 6.90
N LEU A 257 -4.64 6.10 6.03
CA LEU A 257 -4.27 7.02 4.94
C LEU A 257 -5.45 7.20 3.94
N GLY A 258 -6.18 6.13 3.65
CA GLY A 258 -7.40 6.18 2.85
C GLY A 258 -8.51 7.03 3.49
N LEU A 259 -8.63 7.00 4.81
CA LEU A 259 -9.54 7.84 5.61
C LEU A 259 -9.07 9.30 5.75
N LYS A 260 -7.89 9.63 5.24
CA LYS A 260 -7.23 10.93 5.44
C LYS A 260 -6.92 11.23 6.92
N GLU A 261 -6.59 10.20 7.67
CA GLU A 261 -6.19 10.25 9.08
C GLU A 261 -4.70 9.87 9.24
N PRO A 262 -3.76 10.66 8.69
CA PRO A 262 -2.35 10.27 8.60
C PRO A 262 -1.70 10.04 9.96
N MET A 263 -2.12 10.77 11.00
CA MET A 263 -1.55 10.57 12.34
C MET A 263 -1.95 9.23 12.96
N LYS A 264 -3.13 8.67 12.66
CA LYS A 264 -3.46 7.30 13.06
C LYS A 264 -2.62 6.27 12.31
N ALA A 265 -2.36 6.50 11.03
CA ALA A 265 -1.44 5.68 10.27
C ALA A 265 -0.02 5.71 10.88
N ALA A 266 0.46 6.88 11.29
CA ALA A 266 1.76 7.02 11.95
C ALA A 266 1.83 6.22 13.27
N VAL A 267 0.77 6.23 14.08
CA VAL A 267 0.70 5.41 15.31
C VAL A 267 0.88 3.92 14.99
N ASN A 268 0.24 3.44 13.95
CA ASN A 268 0.38 2.03 13.52
C ASN A 268 1.79 1.71 13.04
N LEU A 269 2.41 2.61 12.30
CA LEU A 269 3.77 2.42 11.80
C LEU A 269 4.80 2.48 12.95
N GLU A 270 4.60 3.34 13.96
CA GLU A 270 5.43 3.34 15.18
C GLU A 270 5.21 2.06 16.00
N ALA A 271 3.97 1.56 16.11
CA ALA A 271 3.70 0.28 16.76
C ALA A 271 4.42 -0.87 16.04
N LEU A 272 4.39 -0.86 14.71
CA LEU A 272 5.10 -1.83 13.87
C LEU A 272 6.61 -1.80 14.11
N ASP A 273 7.19 -0.59 14.25
CA ASP A 273 8.60 -0.42 14.58
C ASP A 273 8.91 -0.90 16.02
N GLY A 274 8.04 -0.58 16.97
CA GLY A 274 8.15 -1.01 18.37
C GLY A 274 8.16 -2.52 18.56
N ILE A 275 7.48 -3.28 17.70
CA ILE A 275 7.54 -4.75 17.68
C ILE A 275 8.70 -5.30 16.83
N GLY A 276 9.56 -4.45 16.29
CA GLY A 276 10.72 -4.82 15.48
C GLY A 276 10.40 -5.35 14.08
N LYS A 277 9.21 -5.05 13.54
CA LYS A 277 8.74 -5.54 12.23
C LYS A 277 8.67 -4.45 11.16
N SER A 278 9.13 -3.23 11.46
CA SER A 278 9.23 -2.17 10.46
C SER A 278 10.13 -2.56 9.30
N THR A 279 9.74 -2.14 8.12
CA THR A 279 10.54 -2.23 6.89
C THR A 279 11.09 -0.85 6.55
N VAL A 280 12.07 -0.78 5.67
CA VAL A 280 12.57 0.49 5.11
C VAL A 280 11.42 1.31 4.54
N ASP A 281 10.52 0.67 3.79
CA ASP A 281 9.35 1.34 3.20
C ASP A 281 8.39 1.90 4.24
N SER A 282 8.12 1.16 5.31
CA SER A 282 7.22 1.62 6.37
C SER A 282 7.81 2.81 7.14
N LEU A 283 9.13 2.84 7.36
CA LEU A 283 9.82 3.93 8.02
C LEU A 283 9.89 5.19 7.15
N PHE A 284 10.13 5.07 5.84
CA PHE A 284 10.02 6.21 4.94
C PHE A 284 8.59 6.74 4.87
N THR A 285 7.59 5.87 4.80
CA THR A 285 6.18 6.30 4.84
C THR A 285 5.85 7.05 6.12
N LEU A 286 6.36 6.59 7.26
CA LEU A 286 6.23 7.25 8.55
C LEU A 286 6.86 8.65 8.54
N GLY A 287 8.08 8.76 7.99
CA GLY A 287 8.76 10.03 7.81
C GLY A 287 7.98 10.99 6.91
N ASP A 288 7.46 10.50 5.78
CA ASP A 288 6.65 11.28 4.84
C ASP A 288 5.38 11.83 5.51
N ILE A 289 4.71 11.01 6.35
CA ILE A 289 3.56 11.46 7.15
C ILE A 289 3.99 12.59 8.10
N TYR A 290 5.08 12.43 8.85
CA TYR A 290 5.53 13.44 9.78
C TYR A 290 5.96 14.74 9.09
N VAL A 291 6.55 14.67 7.88
CA VAL A 291 6.84 15.88 7.09
C VAL A 291 5.55 16.59 6.68
N ALA A 292 4.53 15.83 6.23
CA ALA A 292 3.24 16.41 5.86
C ALA A 292 2.54 17.10 7.03
N GLU A 293 2.68 16.54 8.24
CA GLU A 293 2.12 17.07 9.49
C GLU A 293 3.02 18.13 10.17
N SER A 294 4.07 18.59 9.50
CA SER A 294 5.00 19.62 10.01
C SER A 294 5.70 19.21 11.31
N LEU A 295 6.09 17.95 11.42
CA LEU A 295 6.83 17.36 12.55
C LEU A 295 8.25 16.95 12.14
N PRO A 296 9.15 17.90 11.82
CA PRO A 296 10.44 17.61 11.20
C PRO A 296 11.35 16.72 12.05
N ASP A 297 11.34 16.88 13.39
CA ASP A 297 12.17 16.06 14.29
C ASP A 297 11.77 14.57 14.24
N ARG A 298 10.45 14.30 14.24
CA ARG A 298 9.94 12.93 14.13
C ARG A 298 10.21 12.34 12.75
N ALA A 299 10.08 13.16 11.73
CA ALA A 299 10.37 12.76 10.36
C ALA A 299 11.84 12.35 10.19
N ALA A 300 12.77 13.20 10.68
CA ALA A 300 14.20 12.89 10.63
C ALA A 300 14.53 11.60 11.39
N SER A 301 13.97 11.40 12.58
CA SER A 301 14.14 10.16 13.33
C SER A 301 13.64 8.93 12.57
N ALA A 302 12.50 9.02 11.91
CA ALA A 302 11.98 7.91 11.10
C ALA A 302 12.86 7.61 9.88
N TYR A 303 13.33 8.65 9.19
CA TYR A 303 14.23 8.51 8.05
C TYR A 303 15.61 7.98 8.44
N ALA A 304 16.19 8.43 9.56
CA ALA A 304 17.46 7.91 10.07
C ALA A 304 17.35 6.40 10.37
N ARG A 305 16.24 5.97 11.02
CA ARG A 305 15.96 4.54 11.23
C ARG A 305 15.83 3.77 9.91
N ALA A 306 15.23 4.39 8.89
CA ALA A 306 15.13 3.78 7.55
C ALA A 306 16.49 3.62 6.90
N VAL A 307 17.35 4.65 6.96
CA VAL A 307 18.73 4.64 6.45
C VAL A 307 19.54 3.55 7.15
N ALA A 308 19.52 3.49 8.48
CA ALA A 308 20.25 2.49 9.26
C ALA A 308 19.83 1.04 8.95
N LYS A 309 18.59 0.85 8.51
CA LYS A 309 18.03 -0.49 8.20
C LYS A 309 18.35 -0.97 6.79
N ASP A 310 18.87 -0.10 5.92
CA ASP A 310 19.04 -0.35 4.49
C ASP A 310 20.47 -0.12 3.99
N PRO A 311 21.45 -0.93 4.43
CA PRO A 311 22.83 -0.73 4.06
C PRO A 311 23.17 -1.03 2.59
N GLY A 312 22.22 -1.44 1.76
CA GLY A 312 22.49 -1.94 0.41
C GLY A 312 21.66 -1.34 -0.73
N GLN A 313 20.73 -0.44 -0.46
CA GLN A 313 19.86 0.15 -1.50
C GLN A 313 20.36 1.51 -2.00
N SER A 314 19.64 2.07 -2.96
CA SER A 314 19.97 3.34 -3.60
C SER A 314 19.78 4.52 -2.63
N PRO A 315 20.76 5.42 -2.46
CA PRO A 315 20.68 6.59 -1.60
C PRO A 315 19.61 7.61 -2.05
N GLY A 316 19.12 7.46 -3.27
CA GLY A 316 18.22 8.43 -3.91
C GLY A 316 16.93 8.72 -3.14
N ARG A 317 16.42 7.77 -2.35
CA ARG A 317 15.24 7.97 -1.50
C ARG A 317 15.56 8.79 -0.27
N SER A 318 16.67 8.49 0.40
CA SER A 318 17.16 9.23 1.57
C SER A 318 17.51 10.67 1.22
N ILE A 319 18.13 10.89 0.05
CA ILE A 319 18.42 12.22 -0.48
C ILE A 319 17.12 13.01 -0.71
N ARG A 320 16.10 12.38 -1.32
CA ARG A 320 14.77 13.02 -1.49
C ARG A 320 14.10 13.36 -0.15
N ALA A 321 14.23 12.50 0.86
CA ALA A 321 13.72 12.75 2.19
C ALA A 321 14.40 13.99 2.81
N ALA A 322 15.72 14.13 2.68
CA ALA A 322 16.44 15.32 3.11
C ALA A 322 16.02 16.59 2.34
N GLU A 323 15.85 16.51 1.01
CA GLU A 323 15.33 17.61 0.19
C GLU A 323 13.92 18.03 0.67
N MET A 324 13.07 17.08 0.99
CA MET A 324 11.72 17.32 1.47
C MET A 324 11.70 17.98 2.87
N LEU A 325 12.52 17.51 3.81
CA LEU A 325 12.72 18.14 5.11
C LEU A 325 13.16 19.60 4.96
N ALA A 326 14.19 19.85 4.15
CA ALA A 326 14.70 21.19 3.88
C ALA A 326 13.62 22.12 3.30
N SER A 327 12.82 21.63 2.36
CA SER A 327 11.75 22.40 1.71
C SER A 327 10.61 22.80 2.66
N ARG A 328 10.43 22.03 3.74
CA ARG A 328 9.41 22.24 4.78
C ARG A 328 9.93 22.94 6.04
N GLY A 329 11.14 23.51 5.98
CA GLY A 329 11.73 24.27 7.07
C GLY A 329 12.54 23.45 8.09
N GLY A 330 12.65 22.15 7.91
CA GLY A 330 13.49 21.26 8.72
C GLY A 330 14.96 21.28 8.28
N SER A 331 15.59 22.46 8.26
CA SER A 331 16.95 22.61 7.73
C SER A 331 18.01 21.87 8.55
N SER A 332 17.91 21.90 9.88
CA SER A 332 18.83 21.16 10.76
C SER A 332 18.66 19.64 10.55
N GLN A 333 17.42 19.18 10.56
CA GLN A 333 17.08 17.76 10.41
C GLN A 333 17.48 17.23 9.03
N ALA A 334 17.38 18.08 8.00
CA ALA A 334 17.87 17.73 6.65
C ALA A 334 19.39 17.60 6.61
N ALA A 335 20.12 18.47 7.36
CA ALA A 335 21.58 18.40 7.46
C ALA A 335 22.03 17.13 8.17
N ASP A 336 21.37 16.77 9.28
CA ASP A 336 21.66 15.55 10.04
C ASP A 336 21.41 14.30 9.16
N LEU A 337 20.28 14.26 8.44
CA LEU A 337 19.98 13.14 7.52
C LEU A 337 20.99 13.04 6.35
N LEU A 338 21.50 14.17 5.84
CA LEU A 338 22.55 14.13 4.82
C LEU A 338 23.87 13.61 5.36
N GLU A 339 24.16 13.83 6.66
CA GLU A 339 25.32 13.23 7.31
C GLU A 339 25.17 11.72 7.40
N ASP A 340 23.98 11.21 7.81
CA ASP A 340 23.67 9.78 7.82
C ASP A 340 23.85 9.16 6.41
N VAL A 341 23.39 9.86 5.36
CA VAL A 341 23.56 9.44 3.97
C VAL A 341 25.04 9.38 3.60
N ARG A 342 25.84 10.34 4.04
CA ARG A 342 27.27 10.38 3.75
C ARG A 342 28.03 9.30 4.51
N GLU A 343 27.68 9.05 5.77
CA GLU A 343 28.27 7.97 6.56
C GLU A 343 27.95 6.60 5.97
N GLN A 344 26.74 6.40 5.47
CA GLN A 344 26.28 5.12 4.94
C GLN A 344 26.84 4.80 3.55
N TRP A 345 26.88 5.76 2.64
CA TRP A 345 27.25 5.54 1.24
C TRP A 345 28.56 6.21 0.81
N GLY A 346 28.97 7.31 1.45
CA GLY A 346 30.26 7.96 1.25
C GLY A 346 30.72 8.03 -0.20
N ASP A 347 31.89 7.43 -0.45
CA ASP A 347 32.49 7.42 -1.79
C ASP A 347 31.77 6.53 -2.81
N SER A 348 30.82 5.70 -2.36
CA SER A 348 29.99 4.86 -3.25
C SER A 348 28.83 5.62 -3.91
N LEU A 349 28.59 6.88 -3.55
CA LEU A 349 27.59 7.70 -4.20
C LEU A 349 27.91 7.90 -5.68
N ALA A 350 26.93 7.63 -6.54
CA ALA A 350 27.03 7.98 -7.96
C ALA A 350 27.13 9.52 -8.11
N ASP A 351 27.84 10.00 -9.16
CA ASP A 351 28.07 11.45 -9.38
C ASP A 351 26.79 12.29 -9.35
N GLY A 352 25.68 11.74 -9.86
CA GLY A 352 24.38 12.41 -9.82
C GLY A 352 23.86 12.62 -8.40
N ASP A 353 23.91 11.59 -7.56
CA ASP A 353 23.47 11.66 -6.17
C ASP A 353 24.44 12.48 -5.32
N ARG A 354 25.75 12.34 -5.54
CA ARG A 354 26.78 13.15 -4.90
C ARG A 354 26.54 14.64 -5.15
N ARG A 355 26.28 15.05 -6.40
CA ARG A 355 25.94 16.43 -6.73
C ARG A 355 24.66 16.92 -6.01
N ARG A 356 23.63 16.08 -5.91
CA ARG A 356 22.39 16.43 -5.18
C ARG A 356 22.67 16.69 -3.71
N VAL A 357 23.42 15.80 -3.05
CA VAL A 357 23.84 15.96 -1.64
C VAL A 357 24.61 17.26 -1.46
N LEU A 358 25.65 17.47 -2.24
CA LEU A 358 26.49 18.69 -2.16
C LEU A 358 25.68 19.97 -2.36
N LYS A 359 24.78 20.02 -3.36
CA LYS A 359 23.91 21.18 -3.59
C LYS A 359 22.94 21.44 -2.42
N LEU A 360 22.38 20.39 -1.84
CA LEU A 360 21.51 20.55 -0.69
C LEU A 360 22.29 21.04 0.53
N GLN A 361 23.48 20.49 0.81
CA GLN A 361 24.36 20.94 1.86
C GLN A 361 24.73 22.44 1.71
N ALA A 362 25.09 22.85 0.49
CA ALA A 362 25.39 24.25 0.20
C ALA A 362 24.17 25.16 0.45
N ARG A 363 22.98 24.77 0.02
CA ARG A 363 21.73 25.53 0.29
C ARG A 363 21.44 25.66 1.78
N LEU A 364 21.61 24.58 2.54
CA LEU A 364 21.41 24.57 3.99
C LEU A 364 22.42 25.49 4.70
N ALA A 365 23.71 25.42 4.34
CA ALA A 365 24.76 26.29 4.85
C ALA A 365 24.46 27.77 4.55
N MET A 366 24.05 28.10 3.35
CA MET A 366 23.67 29.47 2.95
C MET A 366 22.41 29.98 3.68
N ALA A 367 21.47 29.13 4.00
CA ALA A 367 20.25 29.49 4.72
C ALA A 367 20.54 29.76 6.21
N GLY A 368 21.51 29.05 6.79
CA GLY A 368 21.95 29.25 8.19
C GLY A 368 22.72 30.52 8.47
N GLY A 369 22.88 31.41 7.48
CA GLY A 369 23.55 32.71 7.64
C GLY A 369 25.07 32.61 7.72
N ALA A 370 25.63 31.45 7.46
CA ALA A 370 27.08 31.29 7.35
C ALA A 370 27.59 32.10 6.16
N THR A 371 28.42 33.08 6.44
CA THR A 371 29.21 33.85 5.45
C THR A 371 30.30 32.97 4.84
N ASP A 372 29.99 31.70 4.55
CA ASP A 372 30.95 30.66 4.62
C ASP A 372 31.58 30.30 3.28
N ASP A 373 32.91 30.43 3.29
CA ASP A 373 33.80 29.72 2.38
C ASP A 373 33.50 28.21 2.28
N ALA A 374 32.79 27.61 3.24
CA ALA A 374 32.39 26.23 3.22
C ALA A 374 31.33 25.97 2.11
N ALA A 375 30.26 26.78 2.04
CA ALA A 375 29.24 26.63 1.00
C ALA A 375 29.84 26.89 -0.41
N VAL A 376 30.77 27.84 -0.50
CA VAL A 376 31.50 28.12 -1.75
C VAL A 376 32.33 26.92 -2.18
N ARG A 377 33.10 26.33 -1.26
CA ARG A 377 33.91 25.14 -1.55
C ARG A 377 33.05 23.95 -2.02
N ILE A 378 31.92 23.71 -1.34
CA ILE A 378 30.98 22.65 -1.73
C ILE A 378 30.43 22.90 -3.14
N LEU A 379 30.01 24.15 -3.47
CA LEU A 379 29.49 24.46 -4.80
C LEU A 379 30.57 24.44 -5.87
N GLN A 380 31.83 24.75 -5.52
CA GLN A 380 32.98 24.59 -6.41
C GLN A 380 33.21 23.13 -6.75
N GLU A 381 33.14 22.23 -5.78
CA GLU A 381 33.19 20.77 -6.03
C GLU A 381 32.07 20.33 -7.00
N VAL A 382 30.84 20.86 -6.86
CA VAL A 382 29.75 20.57 -7.78
C VAL A 382 30.09 20.99 -9.22
N ILE A 383 30.63 22.18 -9.44
CA ILE A 383 30.99 22.66 -10.80
C ILE A 383 32.26 22.02 -11.36
N GLU A 384 33.10 21.40 -10.52
CA GLU A 384 34.19 20.52 -10.95
C GLU A 384 33.63 19.18 -11.49
N LEU A 385 32.62 18.62 -10.84
CA LEU A 385 31.92 17.42 -11.30
C LEU A 385 31.05 17.68 -12.55
N ASP A 386 30.43 18.86 -12.63
CA ASP A 386 29.56 19.26 -13.73
C ASP A 386 29.68 20.77 -14.00
N PRO A 387 30.55 21.19 -14.92
CA PRO A 387 30.73 22.61 -15.24
C PRO A 387 29.48 23.32 -15.79
N LEU A 388 28.47 22.56 -16.20
CA LEU A 388 27.19 23.05 -16.71
C LEU A 388 26.05 22.92 -15.68
N ASP A 389 26.34 22.67 -14.42
CA ASP A 389 25.31 22.71 -13.36
C ASP A 389 24.86 24.15 -13.11
N GLY A 390 23.82 24.56 -13.83
CA GLY A 390 23.29 25.91 -13.77
C GLY A 390 22.77 26.31 -12.40
N GLU A 391 22.30 25.37 -11.60
CA GLU A 391 21.84 25.61 -10.23
C GLU A 391 23.02 26.00 -9.32
N ALA A 392 24.11 25.23 -9.36
CA ALA A 392 25.31 25.54 -8.59
C ALA A 392 25.91 26.91 -8.97
N LEU A 393 25.93 27.20 -10.28
CA LEU A 393 26.37 28.50 -10.75
C LEU A 393 25.49 29.66 -10.25
N MET A 394 24.15 29.47 -10.25
CA MET A 394 23.22 30.47 -9.71
C MET A 394 23.39 30.67 -8.20
N LEU A 395 23.63 29.60 -7.45
CA LEU A 395 23.87 29.67 -5.99
C LEU A 395 25.18 30.36 -5.67
N LEU A 396 26.26 30.09 -6.41
CA LEU A 396 27.54 30.82 -6.26
C LEU A 396 27.37 32.29 -6.55
N GLY A 397 26.71 32.66 -7.66
CA GLY A 397 26.39 34.05 -7.97
C GLY A 397 25.61 34.73 -6.85
N GLN A 398 24.60 34.05 -6.26
CA GLN A 398 23.83 34.59 -5.16
C GLN A 398 24.67 34.77 -3.87
N HIS A 399 25.56 33.83 -3.58
CA HIS A 399 26.46 33.91 -2.42
C HIS A 399 27.38 35.12 -2.56
N HIS A 400 28.08 35.28 -3.72
CA HIS A 400 28.94 36.42 -3.97
C HIS A 400 28.21 37.78 -3.95
N GLN A 401 26.98 37.80 -4.49
CA GLN A 401 26.13 39.00 -4.46
C GLN A 401 25.79 39.42 -3.00
N ARG A 402 25.40 38.48 -2.15
CA ARG A 402 25.11 38.72 -0.73
C ARG A 402 26.36 39.14 0.05
N GLY A 403 27.50 38.57 -0.31
CA GLY A 403 28.80 38.89 0.27
C GLY A 403 29.42 40.24 -0.20
N GLY A 404 28.68 41.04 -0.97
CA GLY A 404 29.15 42.34 -1.43
C GLY A 404 30.23 42.24 -2.54
N ARG A 405 30.29 41.13 -3.28
CA ARG A 405 31.21 40.85 -4.36
C ARG A 405 30.48 40.79 -5.73
N PRO A 406 30.00 41.95 -6.22
CA PRO A 406 29.12 41.98 -7.39
C PRO A 406 29.77 41.47 -8.68
N ASP A 407 31.07 41.72 -8.88
CA ASP A 407 31.76 41.32 -10.10
C ASP A 407 31.92 39.78 -10.18
N GLU A 408 32.23 39.15 -9.04
CA GLU A 408 32.27 37.70 -8.96
C GLU A 408 30.87 37.09 -9.16
N ALA A 409 29.84 37.73 -8.60
CA ALA A 409 28.46 37.30 -8.79
C ALA A 409 28.06 37.31 -10.28
N ILE A 410 28.40 38.39 -10.99
CA ILE A 410 28.14 38.53 -12.44
C ILE A 410 28.81 37.39 -13.20
N LEU A 411 30.08 37.08 -12.91
CA LEU A 411 30.82 36.01 -13.57
C LEU A 411 30.09 34.67 -13.52
N PHE A 412 29.60 34.29 -12.34
CA PHE A 412 28.86 33.02 -12.19
C PHE A 412 27.49 33.09 -12.85
N TYR A 413 26.79 34.19 -12.78
CA TYR A 413 25.51 34.38 -13.46
C TYR A 413 25.68 34.39 -15.00
N GLU A 414 26.75 34.94 -15.55
CA GLU A 414 27.03 34.88 -16.97
C GLU A 414 27.30 33.46 -17.46
N ARG A 415 27.98 32.64 -16.65
CA ARG A 415 28.16 31.22 -16.97
C ARG A 415 26.80 30.52 -16.95
N ALA A 416 25.96 30.79 -15.97
CA ALA A 416 24.60 30.23 -15.90
C ALA A 416 23.70 30.67 -17.05
N ALA A 417 23.87 31.93 -17.52
CA ALA A 417 23.14 32.50 -18.68
C ALA A 417 23.43 31.82 -20.01
N ARG A 418 24.52 31.05 -20.10
CA ARG A 418 24.87 30.26 -21.30
C ARG A 418 24.11 28.92 -21.35
N ILE A 419 23.42 28.57 -20.27
CA ILE A 419 22.59 27.34 -20.15
C ILE A 419 21.14 27.74 -20.37
N ASP A 420 20.50 27.28 -21.44
CA ASP A 420 19.18 27.73 -21.89
C ASP A 420 18.13 27.73 -20.79
N ALA A 421 18.10 26.67 -19.97
CA ALA A 421 17.13 26.52 -18.87
C ALA A 421 17.30 27.60 -17.78
N PHE A 422 18.50 28.13 -17.60
CA PHE A 422 18.84 29.11 -16.57
C PHE A 422 18.98 30.53 -17.11
N ALA A 423 19.14 30.69 -18.41
CA ALA A 423 19.40 31.98 -19.10
C ALA A 423 18.44 33.11 -18.66
N PRO A 424 17.09 32.93 -18.61
CA PRO A 424 16.19 34.01 -18.20
C PRO A 424 16.43 34.48 -16.78
N ASN A 425 16.56 33.53 -15.85
CA ASN A 425 16.77 33.84 -14.46
C ASN A 425 18.14 34.47 -14.18
N ALA A 426 19.18 33.97 -14.81
CA ALA A 426 20.53 34.47 -14.68
C ALA A 426 20.62 35.92 -15.19
N LYS A 427 20.03 36.25 -16.34
CA LYS A 427 19.96 37.61 -16.88
C LYS A 427 19.23 38.57 -15.94
N VAL A 428 18.13 38.13 -15.31
CA VAL A 428 17.44 38.94 -14.29
C VAL A 428 18.34 39.19 -13.09
N ARG A 429 19.10 38.20 -12.62
CA ARG A 429 20.05 38.37 -11.50
C ARG A 429 21.19 39.35 -11.85
N ILE A 430 21.78 39.25 -13.01
CA ILE A 430 22.80 40.22 -13.49
C ILE A 430 22.21 41.63 -13.53
N ALA A 431 21.00 41.77 -14.06
CA ALA A 431 20.33 43.06 -14.10
C ALA A 431 20.07 43.62 -12.70
N GLN A 432 19.69 42.79 -11.72
CA GLN A 432 19.53 43.21 -10.33
C GLN A 432 20.85 43.72 -9.72
N VAL A 433 21.98 43.05 -10.04
CA VAL A 433 23.31 43.54 -9.62
C VAL A 433 23.60 44.90 -10.24
N TYR A 434 23.38 45.09 -11.54
CA TYR A 434 23.59 46.37 -12.19
C TYR A 434 22.67 47.48 -11.65
N VAL A 435 21.41 47.17 -11.37
CA VAL A 435 20.48 48.14 -10.77
C VAL A 435 20.95 48.55 -9.36
N SER A 436 21.48 47.63 -8.54
CA SER A 436 22.06 47.99 -7.23
C SER A 436 23.29 48.87 -7.33
N GLN A 437 23.99 48.85 -8.46
CA GLN A 437 25.11 49.73 -8.81
C GLN A 437 24.65 50.99 -9.55
N GLU A 438 23.34 51.22 -9.71
CA GLU A 438 22.74 52.33 -10.48
C GLU A 438 23.10 52.32 -11.98
N ARG A 439 23.58 51.20 -12.51
CA ARG A 439 23.96 50.97 -13.89
C ARG A 439 22.73 50.54 -14.71
N PHE A 440 21.73 51.43 -14.80
CA PHE A 440 20.46 51.09 -15.47
C PHE A 440 20.60 50.80 -16.97
N ALA A 441 21.56 51.44 -17.63
CA ALA A 441 21.83 51.24 -19.07
C ALA A 441 22.23 49.79 -19.36
N ASP A 442 23.00 49.17 -18.48
CA ASP A 442 23.46 47.78 -18.61
C ASP A 442 22.36 46.76 -18.17
N ALA A 443 21.51 47.15 -17.23
CA ALA A 443 20.42 46.29 -16.72
C ALA A 443 19.28 46.11 -17.76
N LEU A 444 18.86 47.17 -18.43
CA LEU A 444 17.69 47.19 -19.30
C LEU A 444 17.74 46.18 -20.46
N PRO A 445 18.83 46.01 -21.22
CA PRO A 445 18.92 44.97 -22.24
C PRO A 445 18.72 43.58 -21.71
N LEU A 446 19.30 43.25 -20.54
CA LEU A 446 19.22 41.94 -19.91
C LEU A 446 17.79 41.60 -19.47
N LEU A 447 17.05 42.56 -18.93
CA LEU A 447 15.65 42.37 -18.54
C LEU A 447 14.75 42.16 -19.76
N ARG A 448 14.98 42.90 -20.86
CA ARG A 448 14.25 42.71 -22.11
C ARG A 448 14.53 41.35 -22.72
N ASP A 449 15.78 40.93 -22.73
CA ASP A 449 16.19 39.61 -23.22
C ASP A 449 15.54 38.48 -22.36
N ALA A 450 15.60 38.61 -21.03
CA ALA A 450 14.98 37.63 -20.13
C ALA A 450 13.47 37.51 -20.41
N GLN A 451 12.80 38.66 -20.63
CA GLN A 451 11.37 38.72 -20.94
C GLN A 451 11.05 38.15 -22.31
N ALA A 452 11.95 38.33 -23.30
CA ALA A 452 11.79 37.77 -24.62
C ALA A 452 11.95 36.24 -24.65
N ILE A 453 12.89 35.69 -23.83
CA ILE A 453 13.09 34.24 -23.73
C ILE A 453 11.95 33.58 -22.99
N ARG A 454 11.54 34.16 -21.85
CA ARG A 454 10.48 33.63 -21.00
C ARG A 454 9.65 34.76 -20.39
N PRO A 455 8.48 35.09 -20.98
CA PRO A 455 7.60 36.14 -20.47
C PRO A 455 7.12 35.85 -19.04
N ARG A 456 7.28 36.86 -18.14
CA ARG A 456 6.85 36.79 -16.74
C ARG A 456 6.36 38.14 -16.26
N GLU A 457 5.22 38.22 -15.60
CA GLU A 457 4.65 39.48 -15.07
C GLU A 457 5.55 40.21 -14.08
N ASP A 458 6.21 39.48 -13.18
CA ASP A 458 7.08 40.05 -12.17
C ASP A 458 8.32 40.71 -12.86
N VAL A 459 8.87 40.07 -13.86
CA VAL A 459 9.99 40.63 -14.69
C VAL A 459 9.54 41.85 -15.50
N ALA A 460 8.34 41.79 -16.09
CA ALA A 460 7.77 42.93 -16.82
C ALA A 460 7.61 44.17 -15.93
N ARG A 461 6.99 43.96 -14.74
CA ARG A 461 6.83 45.03 -13.74
C ARG A 461 8.18 45.59 -13.26
N TYR A 462 9.17 44.72 -13.06
CA TYR A 462 10.50 45.14 -12.66
C TYR A 462 11.20 45.92 -13.78
N LEU A 463 11.09 45.50 -15.04
CA LEU A 463 11.60 46.21 -16.20
C LEU A 463 11.04 47.66 -16.27
N GLU A 464 9.69 47.82 -16.12
CA GLU A 464 9.06 49.14 -16.11
C GLU A 464 9.60 50.04 -14.96
N GLN A 465 9.81 49.50 -13.79
CA GLN A 465 10.39 50.22 -12.65
C GLN A 465 11.79 50.72 -12.94
N VAL A 466 12.64 49.86 -13.53
CA VAL A 466 13.99 50.20 -13.89
C VAL A 466 14.02 51.24 -15.03
N GLU A 467 13.11 51.17 -16.03
CA GLU A 467 12.96 52.19 -17.07
C GLU A 467 12.57 53.55 -16.50
N ARG A 468 11.65 53.60 -15.53
CA ARG A 468 11.28 54.85 -14.85
C ARG A 468 12.45 55.41 -14.04
N ALA A 469 13.17 54.57 -13.28
CA ALA A 469 14.36 55.00 -12.53
C ALA A 469 15.47 55.53 -13.46
N SER A 470 15.70 54.86 -14.60
CA SER A 470 16.67 55.29 -15.58
C SER A 470 16.34 56.68 -16.19
N LYS A 471 15.02 56.97 -16.40
CA LYS A 471 14.59 58.29 -16.90
C LYS A 471 14.68 59.38 -15.87
N ALA A 472 14.46 59.09 -14.57
CA ALA A 472 14.54 60.05 -13.50
C ALA A 472 15.98 60.48 -13.15
N LYS A 473 16.97 59.69 -13.54
CA LYS A 473 18.37 59.96 -13.27
C LYS A 473 19.08 60.66 -14.43
N ARG A 474 18.46 60.78 -15.62
CA ARG A 474 18.90 61.60 -16.74
C ARG A 474 18.41 63.02 -16.56
#